data_aed371e2ddeb074e7d740afec87b16c8
#
_entry.id   aed371e2ddeb074e7d740afec87b16c8
#
_cell.length_a   1.000
_cell.length_b   1.000
_cell.length_c   1.000
_cell.angle_alpha   90.00
_cell.angle_beta   90.00
_cell.angle_gamma   90.00
#
_symmetry.space_group_name_H-M   'P 1'
#
loop_
_entity.id
_entity.type
_entity.pdbx_description
1 polymer ?
#
loop_
_entity_poly.entity_id
_entity_poly.type
_entity_poly.pdbx_seq_one_letter_code
_entity_poly.pdbx_strand_id
1 'polypeptide(L)'
;MEPNNDRGDGSTDTMASLEQRAVEARQAGDFDRAARLFALAATSADQLQRQLHLQIRQACCLLAIERYSEAAALATVVAQQARAESYLPELADALAVVVDHYTRDDRLAEAAHILSEAAYILDRLPNDAGNYQVMHNMAVTYAQCGFVEAALELYDRALRLAEHDEDRQFAYASICAAYHYAAQRDPNPDERNRLLHDGLYAATAALDPEGGGEVLAMCPALAHRSMMLAEIGHYHAALDDARNARHLAIEHGMREEQVIAMTGEAMALWGSSQNTDVLDLIRNTLALATEISYTNYLAPLPRVEVEVLWKMERFDDARTALERNLSDANRRLHDERTARWEHVRLGVEHLRVEALSESDPLTGLPNRRHLAHLLPEVLEEHAPVCVGVIDLDGFKRVNDEFGYLEGDSVLQEVAGVLERVCRRGDSVIRLGGDEFLMVLRETSPGDARSVFERVRQLIATRTWHGIPGSVVITASVGVAVGSGAAESSRVLADAAAALQQAKKSGRDRVTFR
;
A
#
# COMPACT_ATOMS: atom_id res chain seq x y z
N MET A 1 -0.72 -47.17 -0.91
CA MET A 1 -2.20 -47.09 -1.03
C MET A 1 -2.78 -47.49 0.31
N GLU A 2 -2.91 -46.55 1.22
CA GLU A 2 -3.72 -46.72 2.42
C GLU A 2 -4.92 -45.78 2.31
N PRO A 3 -6.12 -46.16 2.65
CA PRO A 3 -7.31 -45.32 2.46
C PRO A 3 -7.39 -44.29 3.58
N ASN A 4 -7.51 -43.05 3.12
CA ASN A 4 -7.74 -41.84 3.90
C ASN A 4 -8.97 -42.02 4.83
N ASN A 5 -8.73 -42.10 6.13
CA ASN A 5 -9.74 -42.32 7.15
C ASN A 5 -10.19 -40.97 7.75
N ASP A 6 -10.82 -40.14 6.91
CA ASP A 6 -11.43 -38.87 7.33
C ASP A 6 -12.98 -38.98 7.33
N ARG A 7 -13.47 -40.04 7.97
CA ARG A 7 -14.89 -40.19 8.33
C ARG A 7 -15.02 -40.41 9.82
N GLY A 8 -15.26 -39.33 10.56
CA GLY A 8 -15.59 -39.46 11.98
C GLY A 8 -15.64 -38.11 12.68
N ASP A 9 -16.70 -37.44 12.65
CA ASP A 9 -17.52 -37.01 13.77
C ASP A 9 -18.64 -36.10 13.23
N GLY A 10 -19.88 -36.44 13.52
CA GLY A 10 -21.05 -35.70 13.03
C GLY A 10 -21.34 -34.41 13.82
N SER A 11 -20.32 -33.66 14.22
CA SER A 11 -20.44 -32.25 14.60
C SER A 11 -20.38 -31.41 13.33
N THR A 12 -21.38 -30.60 13.06
CA THR A 12 -21.35 -29.55 12.03
C THR A 12 -20.12 -28.67 12.31
N ASP A 13 -19.04 -28.86 11.51
CA ASP A 13 -17.85 -28.02 11.59
C ASP A 13 -18.28 -26.56 11.44
N THR A 14 -18.13 -25.77 12.49
CA THR A 14 -18.41 -24.34 12.45
C THR A 14 -17.31 -23.65 11.64
N MET A 15 -17.61 -22.49 11.03
CA MET A 15 -16.64 -21.66 10.32
C MET A 15 -15.36 -21.45 11.18
N ALA A 16 -15.51 -21.13 12.46
CA ALA A 16 -14.39 -20.89 13.38
C ALA A 16 -13.53 -22.15 13.58
N SER A 17 -14.15 -23.36 13.67
CA SER A 17 -13.41 -24.63 13.78
C SER A 17 -12.63 -24.94 12.50
N LEU A 18 -13.22 -24.69 11.33
CA LEU A 18 -12.53 -24.89 10.04
C LEU A 18 -11.37 -23.92 9.89
N GLU A 19 -11.55 -22.67 10.27
CA GLU A 19 -10.50 -21.65 10.23
C GLU A 19 -9.34 -22.00 11.17
N GLN A 20 -9.62 -22.40 12.41
CA GLN A 20 -8.58 -22.81 13.36
C GLN A 20 -7.74 -23.96 12.79
N ARG A 21 -8.39 -25.00 12.26
CA ARG A 21 -7.72 -26.15 11.62
C ARG A 21 -6.94 -25.74 10.37
N ALA A 22 -7.41 -24.72 9.62
CA ALA A 22 -6.68 -24.19 8.47
C ALA A 22 -5.40 -23.49 8.90
N VAL A 23 -5.45 -22.70 9.98
CA VAL A 23 -4.27 -22.04 10.57
C VAL A 23 -3.26 -23.07 11.06
N GLU A 24 -3.71 -24.09 11.80
CA GLU A 24 -2.85 -25.20 12.29
C GLU A 24 -2.19 -25.95 11.11
N ALA A 25 -2.94 -26.25 10.05
CA ALA A 25 -2.39 -26.90 8.85
C ALA A 25 -1.34 -26.01 8.17
N ARG A 26 -1.58 -24.70 8.08
CA ARG A 26 -0.63 -23.73 7.52
C ARG A 26 0.66 -23.67 8.37
N GLN A 27 0.56 -23.59 9.68
CA GLN A 27 1.70 -23.59 10.60
C GLN A 27 2.52 -24.89 10.50
N ALA A 28 1.85 -26.01 10.24
CA ALA A 28 2.51 -27.30 10.00
C ALA A 28 3.10 -27.44 8.57
N GLY A 29 2.97 -26.41 7.71
CA GLY A 29 3.46 -26.45 6.32
C GLY A 29 2.56 -27.23 5.34
N ASP A 30 1.37 -27.72 5.78
CA ASP A 30 0.40 -28.41 4.92
C ASP A 30 -0.53 -27.38 4.22
N PHE A 31 0.05 -26.64 3.29
CA PHE A 31 -0.64 -25.54 2.59
C PHE A 31 -1.80 -26.01 1.72
N ASP A 32 -1.72 -27.21 1.14
CA ASP A 32 -2.82 -27.75 0.34
C ASP A 32 -4.04 -28.07 1.20
N ARG A 33 -3.83 -28.66 2.37
CA ARG A 33 -4.88 -28.86 3.37
C ARG A 33 -5.41 -27.54 3.90
N ALA A 34 -4.54 -26.59 4.21
CA ALA A 34 -4.92 -25.26 4.66
C ALA A 34 -5.80 -24.53 3.63
N ALA A 35 -5.43 -24.55 2.36
CA ALA A 35 -6.22 -23.96 1.27
C ALA A 35 -7.63 -24.55 1.18
N ARG A 36 -7.76 -25.88 1.29
CA ARG A 36 -9.08 -26.54 1.28
C ARG A 36 -9.92 -26.16 2.49
N LEU A 37 -9.32 -26.08 3.67
CA LEU A 37 -10.04 -25.71 4.90
C LEU A 37 -10.48 -24.25 4.88
N PHE A 38 -9.64 -23.31 4.40
CA PHE A 38 -10.03 -21.91 4.20
C PHE A 38 -11.16 -21.77 3.19
N ALA A 39 -11.16 -22.54 2.09
CA ALA A 39 -12.26 -22.56 1.13
C ALA A 39 -13.59 -23.01 1.78
N LEU A 40 -13.56 -24.07 2.60
CA LEU A 40 -14.74 -24.54 3.33
C LEU A 40 -15.21 -23.51 4.37
N ALA A 41 -14.30 -22.89 5.11
CA ALA A 41 -14.64 -21.84 6.06
C ALA A 41 -15.27 -20.63 5.36
N ALA A 42 -14.75 -20.23 4.20
CA ALA A 42 -15.30 -19.13 3.40
C ALA A 42 -16.73 -19.39 2.94
N THR A 43 -17.07 -20.63 2.55
CA THR A 43 -18.46 -20.98 2.18
C THR A 43 -19.42 -21.00 3.36
N SER A 44 -18.90 -21.09 4.58
CA SER A 44 -19.69 -21.12 5.83
C SER A 44 -19.77 -19.74 6.50
N ALA A 45 -19.19 -18.70 5.91
CA ALA A 45 -19.18 -17.36 6.46
C ALA A 45 -20.52 -16.63 6.18
N ASP A 46 -21.12 -16.08 7.24
CA ASP A 46 -22.40 -15.35 7.14
C ASP A 46 -22.24 -13.90 6.64
N GLN A 47 -21.02 -13.34 6.74
CA GLN A 47 -20.69 -11.96 6.35
C GLN A 47 -19.75 -11.96 5.15
N LEU A 48 -20.06 -11.15 4.14
CA LEU A 48 -19.25 -11.05 2.93
C LEU A 48 -17.79 -10.66 3.23
N GLN A 49 -17.56 -9.67 4.09
CA GLN A 49 -16.21 -9.26 4.45
C GLN A 49 -15.39 -10.42 5.01
N ARG A 50 -15.97 -11.21 5.92
CA ARG A 50 -15.31 -12.40 6.48
C ARG A 50 -15.04 -13.47 5.43
N GLN A 51 -15.98 -13.68 4.51
CA GLN A 51 -15.81 -14.58 3.38
C GLN A 51 -14.61 -14.17 2.52
N LEU A 52 -14.51 -12.87 2.15
CA LEU A 52 -13.42 -12.33 1.36
C LEU A 52 -12.07 -12.50 2.06
N HIS A 53 -12.01 -12.20 3.36
CA HIS A 53 -10.81 -12.41 4.16
C HIS A 53 -10.32 -13.87 4.11
N LEU A 54 -11.22 -14.85 4.29
CA LEU A 54 -10.87 -16.27 4.22
C LEU A 54 -10.44 -16.72 2.82
N GLN A 55 -11.05 -16.15 1.77
CA GLN A 55 -10.65 -16.40 0.39
C GLN A 55 -9.25 -15.86 0.08
N ILE A 56 -8.86 -14.73 0.65
CA ILE A 56 -7.48 -14.22 0.54
C ILE A 56 -6.49 -15.19 1.20
N ARG A 57 -6.80 -15.67 2.40
CA ARG A 57 -5.97 -16.66 3.10
C ARG A 57 -5.85 -17.97 2.29
N GLN A 58 -6.93 -18.39 1.63
CA GLN A 58 -6.89 -19.49 0.67
C GLN A 58 -5.93 -19.18 -0.49
N ALA A 59 -6.02 -17.98 -1.08
CA ALA A 59 -5.16 -17.58 -2.19
C ALA A 59 -3.68 -17.55 -1.78
N CYS A 60 -3.35 -17.06 -0.59
CA CYS A 60 -1.98 -17.10 -0.05
C CYS A 60 -1.46 -18.56 0.10
N CYS A 61 -2.30 -19.48 0.56
CA CYS A 61 -1.90 -20.91 0.62
C CYS A 61 -1.71 -21.51 -0.79
N LEU A 62 -2.51 -21.09 -1.78
CA LEU A 62 -2.34 -21.52 -3.16
C LEU A 62 -1.02 -21.01 -3.76
N LEU A 63 -0.60 -19.77 -3.41
CA LEU A 63 0.73 -19.25 -3.80
C LEU A 63 1.84 -20.14 -3.24
N ALA A 64 1.75 -20.52 -1.96
CA ALA A 64 2.77 -21.34 -1.30
C ALA A 64 2.94 -22.75 -1.91
N ILE A 65 1.93 -23.26 -2.63
CA ILE A 65 1.98 -24.54 -3.37
C ILE A 65 2.05 -24.33 -4.89
N GLU A 66 2.50 -23.17 -5.32
CA GLU A 66 2.76 -22.83 -6.74
C GLU A 66 1.53 -22.88 -7.67
N ARG A 67 0.31 -22.81 -7.09
CA ARG A 67 -0.93 -22.73 -7.87
C ARG A 67 -1.27 -21.27 -8.20
N TYR A 68 -0.32 -20.56 -8.82
CA TYR A 68 -0.33 -19.11 -9.02
C TYR A 68 -1.56 -18.61 -9.81
N SER A 69 -1.92 -19.30 -10.91
CA SER A 69 -3.07 -18.90 -11.72
C SER A 69 -4.40 -19.02 -10.98
N GLU A 70 -4.55 -20.03 -10.11
CA GLU A 70 -5.74 -20.20 -9.29
C GLU A 70 -5.80 -19.15 -8.17
N ALA A 71 -4.67 -18.87 -7.54
CA ALA A 71 -4.56 -17.80 -6.54
C ALA A 71 -4.95 -16.45 -7.14
N ALA A 72 -4.40 -16.09 -8.30
CA ALA A 72 -4.70 -14.85 -9.00
C ALA A 72 -6.16 -14.75 -9.47
N ALA A 73 -6.74 -15.83 -9.98
CA ALA A 73 -8.15 -15.87 -10.37
C ALA A 73 -9.07 -15.62 -9.16
N LEU A 74 -8.80 -16.29 -8.03
CA LEU A 74 -9.54 -16.10 -6.78
C LEU A 74 -9.39 -14.65 -6.27
N ALA A 75 -8.16 -14.14 -6.20
CA ALA A 75 -7.88 -12.79 -5.74
C ALA A 75 -8.52 -11.71 -6.63
N THR A 76 -8.59 -11.93 -7.95
CA THR A 76 -9.29 -11.01 -8.86
C THR A 76 -10.78 -10.90 -8.53
N VAL A 77 -11.44 -12.03 -8.22
CA VAL A 77 -12.85 -12.03 -7.81
C VAL A 77 -13.03 -11.31 -6.47
N VAL A 78 -12.14 -11.59 -5.51
CA VAL A 78 -12.14 -10.92 -4.20
C VAL A 78 -11.95 -9.41 -4.36
N ALA A 79 -10.98 -8.97 -5.19
CA ALA A 79 -10.74 -7.56 -5.44
C ALA A 79 -11.96 -6.85 -6.04
N GLN A 80 -12.68 -7.48 -6.98
CA GLN A 80 -13.90 -6.92 -7.55
C GLN A 80 -15.00 -6.72 -6.50
N GLN A 81 -15.23 -7.72 -5.65
CA GLN A 81 -16.24 -7.66 -4.59
C GLN A 81 -15.86 -6.66 -3.49
N ALA A 82 -14.61 -6.70 -3.04
CA ALA A 82 -14.10 -5.78 -2.01
C ALA A 82 -14.17 -4.31 -2.48
N ARG A 83 -13.88 -4.05 -3.77
CA ARG A 83 -14.00 -2.71 -4.36
C ARG A 83 -15.45 -2.22 -4.40
N ALA A 84 -16.39 -3.09 -4.74
CA ALA A 84 -17.81 -2.73 -4.79
C ALA A 84 -18.36 -2.34 -3.41
N GLU A 85 -17.90 -3.00 -2.35
CA GLU A 85 -18.36 -2.80 -0.97
C GLU A 85 -17.43 -1.88 -0.14
N SER A 86 -16.35 -1.36 -0.75
CA SER A 86 -15.35 -0.50 -0.10
C SER A 86 -14.64 -1.16 1.10
N TYR A 87 -14.40 -2.47 1.04
CA TYR A 87 -13.60 -3.20 2.02
C TYR A 87 -12.10 -3.04 1.68
N LEU A 88 -11.51 -1.94 2.15
CA LEU A 88 -10.15 -1.54 1.77
C LEU A 88 -9.05 -2.53 2.16
N PRO A 89 -9.03 -3.14 3.37
CA PRO A 89 -8.02 -4.13 3.73
C PRO A 89 -8.04 -5.34 2.80
N GLU A 90 -9.21 -5.92 2.57
CA GLU A 90 -9.39 -7.10 1.71
C GLU A 90 -9.06 -6.78 0.25
N LEU A 91 -9.35 -5.55 -0.19
CA LEU A 91 -8.96 -5.11 -1.53
C LEU A 91 -7.44 -5.03 -1.68
N ALA A 92 -6.73 -4.41 -0.73
CA ALA A 92 -5.28 -4.30 -0.77
C ALA A 92 -4.59 -5.67 -0.77
N ASP A 93 -5.01 -6.59 0.10
CA ASP A 93 -4.47 -7.97 0.14
C ASP A 93 -4.74 -8.74 -1.15
N ALA A 94 -5.94 -8.61 -1.72
CA ALA A 94 -6.26 -9.24 -3.00
C ALA A 94 -5.40 -8.68 -4.14
N LEU A 95 -5.18 -7.35 -4.17
CA LEU A 95 -4.30 -6.71 -5.14
C LEU A 95 -2.85 -7.20 -5.02
N ALA A 96 -2.34 -7.44 -3.80
CA ALA A 96 -1.02 -8.00 -3.57
C ALA A 96 -0.84 -9.36 -4.26
N VAL A 97 -1.82 -10.27 -4.11
CA VAL A 97 -1.81 -11.58 -4.78
C VAL A 97 -1.85 -11.45 -6.31
N VAL A 98 -2.64 -10.51 -6.83
CA VAL A 98 -2.73 -10.28 -8.29
C VAL A 98 -1.41 -9.72 -8.82
N VAL A 99 -0.75 -8.82 -8.08
CA VAL A 99 0.56 -8.27 -8.46
C VAL A 99 1.62 -9.37 -8.47
N ASP A 100 1.65 -10.28 -7.49
CA ASP A 100 2.58 -11.42 -7.47
C ASP A 100 2.49 -12.26 -8.76
N HIS A 101 1.28 -12.52 -9.25
CA HIS A 101 1.08 -13.21 -10.52
C HIS A 101 1.68 -12.44 -11.70
N TYR A 102 1.44 -11.13 -11.81
CA TYR A 102 1.99 -10.33 -12.91
C TYR A 102 3.51 -10.22 -12.86
N THR A 103 4.10 -10.15 -11.66
CA THR A 103 5.56 -10.10 -11.51
C THR A 103 6.24 -11.41 -11.93
N ARG A 104 5.59 -12.57 -11.69
CA ARG A 104 6.07 -13.89 -12.13
C ARG A 104 6.01 -14.07 -13.64
N ASP A 105 5.02 -13.49 -14.28
CA ASP A 105 4.85 -13.49 -15.74
C ASP A 105 5.69 -12.41 -16.44
N ASP A 106 6.59 -11.72 -15.72
CA ASP A 106 7.45 -10.63 -16.23
C ASP A 106 6.64 -9.43 -16.76
N ARG A 107 5.38 -9.26 -16.27
CA ARG A 107 4.44 -8.21 -16.67
C ARG A 107 4.47 -7.05 -15.68
N LEU A 108 5.65 -6.46 -15.50
CA LEU A 108 5.91 -5.45 -14.48
C LEU A 108 5.12 -4.14 -14.69
N ALA A 109 4.76 -3.81 -15.93
CA ALA A 109 3.96 -2.62 -16.20
C ALA A 109 2.51 -2.76 -15.66
N GLU A 110 1.91 -3.94 -15.83
CA GLU A 110 0.58 -4.24 -15.27
C GLU A 110 0.62 -4.35 -13.75
N ALA A 111 1.67 -4.95 -13.20
CA ALA A 111 1.91 -4.98 -11.76
C ALA A 111 1.99 -3.55 -11.18
N ALA A 112 2.74 -2.65 -11.81
CA ALA A 112 2.87 -1.25 -11.39
C ALA A 112 1.53 -0.49 -11.44
N HIS A 113 0.68 -0.80 -12.42
CA HIS A 113 -0.67 -0.21 -12.49
C HIS A 113 -1.51 -0.57 -11.26
N ILE A 114 -1.51 -1.85 -10.87
CA ILE A 114 -2.26 -2.33 -9.71
C ILE A 114 -1.67 -1.78 -8.40
N LEU A 115 -0.34 -1.68 -8.31
CA LEU A 115 0.33 -1.06 -7.16
C LEU A 115 -0.08 0.39 -6.94
N SER A 116 -0.39 1.15 -8.01
CA SER A 116 -0.86 2.52 -7.87
C SER A 116 -2.22 2.61 -7.16
N GLU A 117 -3.13 1.67 -7.44
CA GLU A 117 -4.39 1.55 -6.69
C GLU A 117 -4.13 1.14 -5.24
N ALA A 118 -3.23 0.18 -5.03
CA ALA A 118 -2.88 -0.27 -3.68
C ALA A 118 -2.25 0.84 -2.83
N ALA A 119 -1.38 1.68 -3.39
CA ALA A 119 -0.81 2.85 -2.71
C ALA A 119 -1.89 3.79 -2.19
N TYR A 120 -2.88 4.10 -3.03
CA TYR A 120 -4.03 4.92 -2.66
C TYR A 120 -4.84 4.34 -1.49
N ILE A 121 -4.96 3.01 -1.42
CA ILE A 121 -5.67 2.32 -0.34
C ILE A 121 -4.85 2.39 0.95
N LEU A 122 -3.53 2.12 0.88
CA LEU A 122 -2.65 2.10 2.03
C LEU A 122 -2.60 3.43 2.81
N ASP A 123 -2.69 4.55 2.10
CA ASP A 123 -2.73 5.89 2.72
C ASP A 123 -4.02 6.13 3.54
N ARG A 124 -5.06 5.34 3.27
CA ARG A 124 -6.38 5.45 3.93
C ARG A 124 -6.63 4.40 5.00
N LEU A 125 -5.76 3.40 5.10
CA LEU A 125 -5.91 2.38 6.12
C LEU A 125 -5.47 2.92 7.48
N PRO A 126 -6.27 2.68 8.55
CA PRO A 126 -5.87 3.02 9.90
C PRO A 126 -4.57 2.32 10.30
N ASN A 127 -3.76 2.98 11.12
CA ASN A 127 -2.58 2.37 11.75
C ASN A 127 -3.03 1.60 13.01
N ASP A 128 -3.64 0.46 12.83
CA ASP A 128 -4.05 -0.44 13.91
C ASP A 128 -3.57 -1.89 13.63
N ALA A 129 -3.57 -2.72 14.67
CA ALA A 129 -3.06 -4.10 14.61
C ALA A 129 -3.80 -4.97 13.58
N GLY A 130 -5.07 -4.68 13.30
CA GLY A 130 -5.85 -5.40 12.30
C GLY A 130 -5.30 -5.26 10.87
N ASN A 131 -4.48 -4.24 10.61
CA ASN A 131 -3.87 -3.98 9.31
C ASN A 131 -2.42 -4.45 9.17
N TYR A 132 -1.85 -5.15 10.19
CA TYR A 132 -0.49 -5.69 10.11
C TYR A 132 -0.26 -6.51 8.84
N GLN A 133 -1.14 -7.50 8.60
CA GLN A 133 -0.98 -8.43 7.47
C GLN A 133 -1.05 -7.71 6.12
N VAL A 134 -1.95 -6.74 5.99
CA VAL A 134 -2.07 -5.94 4.75
C VAL A 134 -0.79 -5.14 4.50
N MET A 135 -0.26 -4.45 5.53
CA MET A 135 0.98 -3.69 5.42
C MET A 135 2.16 -4.58 5.06
N HIS A 136 2.26 -5.75 5.70
CA HIS A 136 3.30 -6.73 5.42
C HIS A 136 3.21 -7.28 3.98
N ASN A 137 2.05 -7.75 3.54
CA ASN A 137 1.85 -8.31 2.20
C ASN A 137 2.16 -7.28 1.12
N MET A 138 1.72 -6.04 1.32
CA MET A 138 2.03 -4.95 0.40
C MET A 138 3.52 -4.62 0.39
N ALA A 139 4.21 -4.66 1.53
CA ALA A 139 5.66 -4.45 1.59
C ALA A 139 6.42 -5.52 0.78
N VAL A 140 6.04 -6.81 0.91
CA VAL A 140 6.58 -7.90 0.08
C VAL A 140 6.38 -7.60 -1.40
N THR A 141 5.18 -7.20 -1.77
CA THR A 141 4.80 -6.90 -3.17
C THR A 141 5.62 -5.73 -3.74
N TYR A 142 5.80 -4.65 -2.98
CA TYR A 142 6.64 -3.51 -3.39
C TYR A 142 8.11 -3.93 -3.56
N ALA A 143 8.65 -4.76 -2.65
CA ALA A 143 10.01 -5.27 -2.75
C ALA A 143 10.20 -6.12 -4.01
N GLN A 144 9.27 -7.01 -4.33
CA GLN A 144 9.30 -7.86 -5.52
C GLN A 144 9.26 -7.03 -6.83
N CYS A 145 8.56 -5.91 -6.83
CA CYS A 145 8.53 -4.97 -7.96
C CYS A 145 9.75 -4.03 -8.03
N GLY A 146 10.71 -4.14 -7.09
CA GLY A 146 11.93 -3.31 -7.05
C GLY A 146 11.76 -1.94 -6.38
N PHE A 147 10.63 -1.66 -5.71
CA PHE A 147 10.39 -0.44 -4.94
C PHE A 147 10.82 -0.63 -3.49
N VAL A 148 12.11 -0.88 -3.26
CA VAL A 148 12.63 -1.35 -1.97
C VAL A 148 12.47 -0.30 -0.87
N GLU A 149 12.69 0.99 -1.15
CA GLU A 149 12.53 2.07 -0.17
C GLU A 149 11.09 2.12 0.36
N ALA A 150 10.10 2.08 -0.54
CA ALA A 150 8.69 2.05 -0.16
C ALA A 150 8.33 0.76 0.60
N ALA A 151 8.91 -0.37 0.22
CA ALA A 151 8.74 -1.63 0.94
C ALA A 151 9.26 -1.54 2.38
N LEU A 152 10.45 -0.96 2.59
CA LEU A 152 11.05 -0.80 3.92
C LEU A 152 10.20 0.13 4.82
N GLU A 153 9.62 1.21 4.26
CA GLU A 153 8.68 2.06 5.00
C GLU A 153 7.42 1.29 5.44
N LEU A 154 6.86 0.45 4.57
CA LEU A 154 5.71 -0.39 4.88
C LEU A 154 6.04 -1.48 5.92
N TYR A 155 7.22 -2.11 5.83
CA TYR A 155 7.69 -3.05 6.85
C TYR A 155 7.86 -2.39 8.22
N ASP A 156 8.40 -1.17 8.27
CA ASP A 156 8.52 -0.41 9.52
C ASP A 156 7.12 -0.10 10.11
N ARG A 157 6.13 0.23 9.27
CA ARG A 157 4.73 0.35 9.71
C ARG A 157 4.19 -1.00 10.22
N ALA A 158 4.40 -2.10 9.50
CA ALA A 158 3.97 -3.43 9.90
C ALA A 158 4.59 -3.85 11.25
N LEU A 159 5.90 -3.65 11.45
CA LEU A 159 6.57 -3.96 12.71
C LEU A 159 6.00 -3.20 13.92
N ARG A 160 5.57 -1.94 13.70
CA ARG A 160 4.87 -1.16 14.76
C ARG A 160 3.49 -1.71 15.10
N LEU A 161 2.84 -2.41 14.16
CA LEU A 161 1.52 -3.00 14.32
C LEU A 161 1.57 -4.47 14.80
N ALA A 162 2.73 -5.12 14.75
CA ALA A 162 2.91 -6.52 15.13
C ALA A 162 2.72 -6.70 16.63
N GLU A 163 1.68 -7.45 17.03
CA GLU A 163 1.37 -7.76 18.43
C GLU A 163 2.09 -9.02 18.92
N HIS A 164 2.36 -9.98 18.01
CA HIS A 164 2.98 -11.26 18.33
C HIS A 164 4.43 -11.34 17.85
N ASP A 165 5.26 -12.10 18.54
CA ASP A 165 6.66 -12.27 18.17
C ASP A 165 6.82 -13.05 16.84
N GLU A 166 5.90 -13.95 16.53
CA GLU A 166 5.80 -14.66 15.25
C GLU A 166 5.65 -13.67 14.07
N ASP A 167 4.78 -12.66 14.21
CA ASP A 167 4.58 -11.63 13.20
C ASP A 167 5.87 -10.81 12.98
N ARG A 168 6.58 -10.49 14.06
CA ARG A 168 7.86 -9.77 13.99
C ARG A 168 8.93 -10.60 13.30
N GLN A 169 9.04 -11.89 13.63
CA GLN A 169 9.98 -12.81 12.98
C GLN A 169 9.72 -12.91 11.48
N PHE A 170 8.46 -13.05 11.09
CA PHE A 170 8.06 -13.12 9.69
C PHE A 170 8.34 -11.81 8.94
N ALA A 171 8.07 -10.66 9.57
CA ALA A 171 8.44 -9.36 9.01
C ALA A 171 9.95 -9.21 8.84
N TYR A 172 10.75 -9.60 9.83
CA TYR A 172 12.21 -9.55 9.75
C TYR A 172 12.80 -10.46 8.66
N ALA A 173 12.22 -11.65 8.45
CA ALA A 173 12.61 -12.54 7.35
C ALA A 173 12.39 -11.86 5.98
N SER A 174 11.24 -11.20 5.81
CA SER A 174 10.91 -10.47 4.59
C SER A 174 11.76 -9.20 4.40
N ILE A 175 12.09 -8.49 5.48
CA ILE A 175 13.02 -7.35 5.47
C ILE A 175 14.42 -7.81 5.06
N CYS A 176 14.88 -8.95 5.56
CA CYS A 176 16.15 -9.57 5.16
C CYS A 176 16.20 -9.81 3.64
N ALA A 177 15.14 -10.39 3.08
CA ALA A 177 15.01 -10.59 1.64
C ALA A 177 15.02 -9.27 0.85
N ALA A 178 14.32 -8.24 1.34
CA ALA A 178 14.26 -6.93 0.70
C ALA A 178 15.64 -6.23 0.66
N TYR A 179 16.37 -6.23 1.77
CA TYR A 179 17.74 -5.70 1.82
C TYR A 179 18.70 -6.46 0.91
N HIS A 180 18.59 -7.79 0.88
CA HIS A 180 19.41 -8.59 -0.01
C HIS A 180 19.11 -8.28 -1.49
N TYR A 181 17.84 -8.15 -1.84
CA TYR A 181 17.41 -7.75 -3.18
C TYR A 181 17.93 -6.36 -3.57
N ALA A 182 17.87 -5.38 -2.66
CA ALA A 182 18.44 -4.05 -2.86
C ALA A 182 19.96 -4.10 -3.07
N ALA A 183 20.66 -4.85 -2.23
CA ALA A 183 22.13 -5.00 -2.31
C ALA A 183 22.60 -5.58 -3.65
N GLN A 184 21.87 -6.55 -4.21
CA GLN A 184 22.20 -7.13 -5.52
C GLN A 184 22.09 -6.14 -6.69
N ARG A 185 21.30 -5.07 -6.53
CA ARG A 185 21.00 -4.08 -7.58
C ARG A 185 21.75 -2.76 -7.41
N ASP A 186 22.36 -2.53 -6.25
CA ASP A 186 23.06 -1.28 -6.01
C ASP A 186 24.46 -1.34 -6.65
N PRO A 187 24.78 -0.39 -7.54
CA PRO A 187 26.10 -0.32 -8.19
C PRO A 187 27.19 0.25 -7.28
N ASN A 188 26.82 0.89 -6.15
CA ASN A 188 27.76 1.49 -5.21
C ASN A 188 28.24 0.41 -4.20
N PRO A 189 29.53 0.06 -4.17
CA PRO A 189 30.04 -0.97 -3.27
C PRO A 189 29.83 -0.65 -1.78
N ASP A 190 29.92 0.61 -1.38
CA ASP A 190 29.78 1.02 0.02
C ASP A 190 28.33 0.89 0.46
N GLU A 191 27.39 1.33 -0.37
CA GLU A 191 25.96 1.20 -0.11
C GLU A 191 25.52 -0.27 -0.13
N ARG A 192 26.00 -1.05 -1.11
CA ARG A 192 25.78 -2.50 -1.17
C ARG A 192 26.24 -3.19 0.12
N ASN A 193 27.44 -2.87 0.63
CA ASN A 193 27.93 -3.44 1.88
C ASN A 193 27.04 -3.06 3.06
N ARG A 194 26.57 -1.81 3.12
CA ARG A 194 25.61 -1.36 4.16
C ARG A 194 24.33 -2.18 4.11
N LEU A 195 23.73 -2.32 2.94
CA LEU A 195 22.50 -3.10 2.73
C LEU A 195 22.68 -4.57 3.13
N LEU A 196 23.82 -5.19 2.81
CA LEU A 196 24.14 -6.57 3.24
C LEU A 196 24.19 -6.67 4.77
N HIS A 197 24.79 -5.71 5.45
CA HIS A 197 24.85 -5.71 6.91
C HIS A 197 23.49 -5.50 7.55
N ASP A 198 22.66 -4.59 7.02
CA ASP A 198 21.27 -4.36 7.48
C ASP A 198 20.42 -5.63 7.26
N GLY A 199 20.59 -6.31 6.12
CA GLY A 199 19.95 -7.60 5.85
C GLY A 199 20.39 -8.71 6.81
N LEU A 200 21.68 -8.81 7.15
CA LEU A 200 22.20 -9.77 8.12
C LEU A 200 21.65 -9.51 9.53
N TYR A 201 21.50 -8.24 9.92
CA TYR A 201 20.84 -7.87 11.17
C TYR A 201 19.38 -8.35 11.19
N ALA A 202 18.63 -8.07 10.12
CA ALA A 202 17.24 -8.53 9.99
C ALA A 202 17.13 -10.06 10.03
N ALA A 203 18.03 -10.78 9.32
CA ALA A 203 18.09 -12.23 9.37
C ALA A 203 18.33 -12.77 10.79
N THR A 204 19.20 -12.12 11.55
CA THR A 204 19.47 -12.50 12.94
C THR A 204 18.24 -12.32 13.83
N ALA A 205 17.51 -11.23 13.65
CA ALA A 205 16.25 -10.97 14.37
C ALA A 205 15.16 -11.99 13.99
N ALA A 206 15.09 -12.40 12.70
CA ALA A 206 14.17 -13.44 12.25
C ALA A 206 14.49 -14.84 12.81
N LEU A 207 15.72 -15.10 13.18
CA LEU A 207 16.21 -16.40 13.68
C LEU A 207 16.34 -16.44 15.20
N ASP A 208 15.79 -15.43 15.90
CA ASP A 208 15.83 -15.38 17.37
C ASP A 208 15.03 -16.56 17.94
N PRO A 209 15.65 -17.41 18.80
CA PRO A 209 14.98 -18.57 19.39
C PRO A 209 13.81 -18.24 20.32
N GLU A 210 13.76 -17.02 20.88
CA GLU A 210 12.69 -16.60 21.78
C GLU A 210 11.34 -16.44 21.08
N GLY A 211 11.33 -16.26 19.75
CA GLY A 211 10.12 -16.06 18.95
C GLY A 211 9.41 -17.31 18.44
N GLY A 212 9.75 -18.53 18.91
CA GLY A 212 9.01 -19.75 18.59
C GLY A 212 9.47 -20.54 17.36
N GLY A 213 10.31 -20.00 16.49
CA GLY A 213 11.01 -20.72 15.39
C GLY A 213 10.11 -21.24 14.28
N GLU A 214 9.14 -20.44 13.80
CA GLU A 214 8.31 -20.83 12.65
C GLU A 214 9.15 -21.07 11.38
N VAL A 215 8.93 -22.22 10.73
CA VAL A 215 9.63 -22.62 9.51
C VAL A 215 9.47 -21.59 8.39
N LEU A 216 8.29 -20.97 8.30
CA LEU A 216 7.96 -19.94 7.31
C LEU A 216 8.82 -18.66 7.45
N ALA A 217 9.32 -18.35 8.64
CA ALA A 217 10.25 -17.27 8.88
C ALA A 217 11.70 -17.74 8.82
N MET A 218 12.00 -18.90 9.42
CA MET A 218 13.36 -19.43 9.53
C MET A 218 13.96 -19.81 8.18
N CYS A 219 13.21 -20.51 7.33
CA CYS A 219 13.75 -21.03 6.07
C CYS A 219 14.17 -19.89 5.12
N PRO A 220 13.33 -18.88 4.81
CA PRO A 220 13.76 -17.73 4.01
C PRO A 220 14.90 -16.94 4.64
N ALA A 221 14.88 -16.73 5.97
CA ALA A 221 15.93 -15.99 6.66
C ALA A 221 17.30 -16.68 6.54
N LEU A 222 17.36 -18.01 6.74
CA LEU A 222 18.58 -18.80 6.55
C LEU A 222 19.05 -18.78 5.09
N ALA A 223 18.13 -18.94 4.14
CA ALA A 223 18.44 -18.95 2.72
C ALA A 223 19.05 -17.62 2.27
N HIS A 224 18.43 -16.48 2.59
CA HIS A 224 18.98 -15.17 2.26
C HIS A 224 20.26 -14.84 3.03
N ARG A 225 20.32 -15.20 4.33
CA ARG A 225 21.54 -15.00 5.14
C ARG A 225 22.72 -15.76 4.55
N SER A 226 22.51 -16.98 4.05
CA SER A 226 23.56 -17.78 3.41
C SER A 226 24.17 -17.06 2.21
N MET A 227 23.36 -16.47 1.34
CA MET A 227 23.84 -15.73 0.18
C MET A 227 24.61 -14.47 0.59
N MET A 228 24.09 -13.68 1.52
CA MET A 228 24.75 -12.48 2.03
C MET A 228 26.08 -12.79 2.71
N LEU A 229 26.14 -13.86 3.53
CA LEU A 229 27.39 -14.35 4.14
C LEU A 229 28.41 -14.78 3.10
N ALA A 230 27.98 -15.45 2.02
CA ALA A 230 28.86 -15.82 0.93
C ALA A 230 29.40 -14.59 0.19
N GLU A 231 28.60 -13.55 0.00
CA GLU A 231 29.01 -12.30 -0.64
C GLU A 231 30.08 -11.54 0.15
N ILE A 232 29.99 -11.56 1.49
CA ILE A 232 31.01 -10.92 2.35
C ILE A 232 32.17 -11.83 2.73
N GLY A 233 32.24 -13.06 2.19
CA GLY A 233 33.35 -13.98 2.35
C GLY A 233 33.28 -14.91 3.57
N HIS A 234 32.18 -14.98 4.30
CA HIS A 234 31.98 -15.87 5.45
C HIS A 234 31.48 -17.25 5.01
N TYR A 235 32.25 -17.95 4.15
CA TYR A 235 31.83 -19.15 3.42
C TYR A 235 31.39 -20.33 4.30
N HIS A 236 32.02 -20.56 5.46
CA HIS A 236 31.63 -21.69 6.34
C HIS A 236 30.26 -21.48 6.94
N ALA A 237 29.98 -20.29 7.49
CA ALA A 237 28.66 -19.96 8.02
C ALA A 237 27.61 -19.95 6.91
N ALA A 238 27.97 -19.47 5.72
CA ALA A 238 27.09 -19.51 4.55
C ALA A 238 26.68 -20.93 4.16
N LEU A 239 27.64 -21.88 4.19
CA LEU A 239 27.37 -23.30 3.90
C LEU A 239 26.45 -23.95 4.93
N ASP A 240 26.66 -23.66 6.22
CA ASP A 240 25.82 -24.20 7.29
C ASP A 240 24.38 -23.69 7.14
N ASP A 241 24.19 -22.39 6.93
CA ASP A 241 22.88 -21.81 6.72
C ASP A 241 22.20 -22.33 5.46
N ALA A 242 22.94 -22.39 4.33
CA ALA A 242 22.43 -22.89 3.05
C ALA A 242 21.91 -24.34 3.15
N ARG A 243 22.67 -25.22 3.81
CA ARG A 243 22.29 -26.62 3.99
C ARG A 243 21.08 -26.77 4.89
N ASN A 244 21.03 -26.02 5.98
CA ASN A 244 19.87 -26.00 6.88
C ASN A 244 18.62 -25.47 6.16
N ALA A 245 18.74 -24.35 5.45
CA ALA A 245 17.65 -23.81 4.65
C ALA A 245 17.16 -24.81 3.59
N ARG A 246 18.09 -25.44 2.85
CA ARG A 246 17.74 -26.43 1.83
C ARG A 246 17.05 -27.66 2.43
N HIS A 247 17.48 -28.10 3.60
CA HIS A 247 16.82 -29.22 4.29
C HIS A 247 15.38 -28.88 4.66
N LEU A 248 15.18 -27.73 5.32
CA LEU A 248 13.84 -27.24 5.68
C LEU A 248 12.97 -27.02 4.42
N ALA A 249 13.52 -26.43 3.38
CA ALA A 249 12.81 -26.17 2.13
C ALA A 249 12.31 -27.46 1.46
N ILE A 250 13.13 -28.51 1.43
CA ILE A 250 12.75 -29.82 0.88
C ILE A 250 11.68 -30.49 1.76
N GLU A 251 11.86 -30.48 3.07
CA GLU A 251 10.94 -31.10 4.03
C GLU A 251 9.53 -30.49 3.98
N HIS A 252 9.46 -29.17 3.75
CA HIS A 252 8.20 -28.41 3.74
C HIS A 252 7.71 -28.02 2.33
N GLY A 253 8.38 -28.49 1.26
CA GLY A 253 7.98 -28.23 -0.13
C GLY A 253 8.15 -26.77 -0.59
N MET A 254 9.02 -26.01 0.07
CA MET A 254 9.30 -24.58 -0.21
C MET A 254 10.33 -24.45 -1.32
N ARG A 255 9.90 -24.62 -2.56
CA ARG A 255 10.80 -24.76 -3.72
C ARG A 255 11.56 -23.47 -4.08
N GLU A 256 10.98 -22.30 -3.82
CA GLU A 256 11.64 -21.01 -4.03
C GLU A 256 12.81 -20.83 -3.05
N GLU A 257 12.59 -21.10 -1.76
CA GLU A 257 13.63 -21.08 -0.73
C GLU A 257 14.71 -22.14 -1.00
N GLN A 258 14.31 -23.27 -1.57
CA GLN A 258 15.27 -24.28 -2.02
C GLN A 258 16.22 -23.73 -3.09
N VAL A 259 15.70 -22.98 -4.07
CA VAL A 259 16.51 -22.31 -5.11
C VAL A 259 17.46 -21.29 -4.49
N ILE A 260 16.97 -20.46 -3.55
CA ILE A 260 17.77 -19.44 -2.87
C ILE A 260 18.90 -20.11 -2.05
N ALA A 261 18.55 -21.14 -1.28
CA ALA A 261 19.53 -21.88 -0.47
C ALA A 261 20.60 -22.56 -1.33
N MET A 262 20.22 -23.22 -2.44
CA MET A 262 21.16 -23.83 -3.39
C MET A 262 22.05 -22.78 -4.06
N THR A 263 21.55 -21.57 -4.29
CA THR A 263 22.36 -20.44 -4.79
C THR A 263 23.42 -20.05 -3.77
N GLY A 264 23.05 -19.88 -2.50
CA GLY A 264 23.97 -19.59 -1.41
C GLY A 264 25.01 -20.69 -1.23
N GLU A 265 24.61 -21.96 -1.32
CA GLU A 265 25.52 -23.11 -1.25
C GLU A 265 26.54 -23.08 -2.39
N ALA A 266 26.14 -22.83 -3.63
CA ALA A 266 27.01 -22.74 -4.79
C ALA A 266 28.04 -21.60 -4.65
N MET A 267 27.58 -20.42 -4.19
CA MET A 267 28.46 -19.27 -3.93
C MET A 267 29.49 -19.57 -2.84
N ALA A 268 29.09 -20.19 -1.75
CA ALA A 268 29.94 -20.52 -0.62
C ALA A 268 30.95 -21.62 -0.95
N LEU A 269 30.56 -22.67 -1.68
CA LEU A 269 31.45 -23.72 -2.17
C LEU A 269 32.52 -23.15 -3.12
N TRP A 270 32.11 -22.28 -4.04
CA TRP A 270 33.01 -21.60 -4.94
C TRP A 270 34.01 -20.72 -4.21
N GLY A 271 33.54 -19.87 -3.29
CA GLY A 271 34.38 -18.96 -2.51
C GLY A 271 35.36 -19.67 -1.59
N SER A 272 34.99 -20.83 -1.00
CA SER A 272 35.85 -21.65 -0.15
C SER A 272 36.82 -22.55 -0.92
N SER A 273 36.85 -22.50 -2.25
CA SER A 273 37.66 -23.36 -3.13
C SER A 273 37.33 -24.87 -3.02
N GLN A 274 36.16 -25.24 -2.53
CA GLN A 274 35.65 -26.61 -2.51
C GLN A 274 34.93 -26.92 -3.83
N ASN A 275 35.65 -27.13 -4.92
CA ASN A 275 35.17 -27.02 -6.29
C ASN A 275 34.56 -28.29 -6.91
N THR A 276 34.42 -29.39 -6.18
CA THR A 276 34.19 -30.72 -6.81
C THR A 276 32.87 -30.86 -7.54
N ASP A 277 31.80 -30.16 -7.11
CA ASP A 277 30.45 -30.35 -7.68
C ASP A 277 29.66 -29.04 -7.90
N VAL A 278 30.33 -27.87 -7.87
CA VAL A 278 29.65 -26.55 -7.95
C VAL A 278 28.90 -26.38 -9.27
N LEU A 279 29.48 -26.86 -10.39
CA LEU A 279 28.85 -26.71 -11.70
C LEU A 279 27.52 -27.50 -11.81
N ASP A 280 27.52 -28.72 -11.26
CA ASP A 280 26.30 -29.54 -11.24
C ASP A 280 25.23 -28.97 -10.27
N LEU A 281 25.67 -28.42 -9.14
CA LEU A 281 24.77 -27.69 -8.25
C LEU A 281 24.12 -26.47 -8.94
N ILE A 282 24.93 -25.66 -9.65
CA ILE A 282 24.42 -24.51 -10.43
C ILE A 282 23.39 -24.97 -11.46
N ARG A 283 23.70 -26.03 -12.24
CA ARG A 283 22.78 -26.57 -13.26
C ARG A 283 21.47 -27.03 -12.64
N ASN A 284 21.53 -27.77 -11.54
CA ASN A 284 20.34 -28.25 -10.83
C ASN A 284 19.52 -27.09 -10.28
N THR A 285 20.17 -26.04 -9.76
CA THR A 285 19.50 -24.83 -9.27
C THR A 285 18.77 -24.10 -10.40
N LEU A 286 19.44 -23.91 -11.54
CA LEU A 286 18.83 -23.26 -12.71
C LEU A 286 17.69 -24.09 -13.32
N ALA A 287 17.82 -25.42 -13.32
CA ALA A 287 16.73 -26.30 -13.78
C ALA A 287 15.52 -26.21 -12.87
N LEU A 288 15.69 -26.28 -11.55
CA LEU A 288 14.62 -26.12 -10.59
C LEU A 288 13.96 -24.73 -10.70
N ALA A 289 14.76 -23.67 -10.78
CA ALA A 289 14.27 -22.31 -10.93
C ALA A 289 13.43 -22.12 -12.22
N THR A 290 13.86 -22.77 -13.32
CA THR A 290 13.10 -22.75 -14.59
C THR A 290 11.79 -23.49 -14.46
N GLU A 291 11.78 -24.65 -13.79
CA GLU A 291 10.58 -25.47 -13.57
C GLU A 291 9.50 -24.70 -12.81
N ILE A 292 9.89 -23.92 -11.79
CA ILE A 292 8.96 -23.14 -10.95
C ILE A 292 8.76 -21.69 -11.44
N SER A 293 9.32 -21.32 -12.58
CA SER A 293 9.28 -19.94 -13.12
C SER A 293 9.84 -18.89 -12.15
N TYR A 294 10.85 -19.25 -11.34
CA TYR A 294 11.46 -18.38 -10.34
C TYR A 294 12.80 -17.84 -10.82
N THR A 295 12.88 -16.54 -11.06
CA THR A 295 14.08 -15.88 -11.58
C THR A 295 14.76 -14.93 -10.59
N ASN A 296 14.10 -14.65 -9.47
CA ASN A 296 14.63 -13.78 -8.44
C ASN A 296 15.85 -14.43 -7.75
N TYR A 297 16.76 -13.63 -7.24
CA TYR A 297 17.96 -14.05 -6.50
C TYR A 297 18.91 -15.00 -7.23
N LEU A 298 18.73 -15.24 -8.52
CA LEU A 298 19.65 -16.05 -9.35
C LEU A 298 20.86 -15.24 -9.87
N ALA A 299 20.83 -13.93 -9.73
CA ALA A 299 21.86 -13.03 -10.30
C ALA A 299 23.32 -13.42 -10.03
N PRO A 300 23.70 -13.97 -8.84
CA PRO A 300 25.07 -14.41 -8.60
C PRO A 300 25.49 -15.66 -9.39
N LEU A 301 24.57 -16.61 -9.65
CA LEU A 301 24.89 -17.90 -10.29
C LEU A 301 25.49 -17.77 -11.69
N PRO A 302 24.95 -16.92 -12.58
CA PRO A 302 25.52 -16.70 -13.90
C PRO A 302 27.00 -16.29 -13.85
N ARG A 303 27.38 -15.44 -12.90
CA ARG A 303 28.79 -15.05 -12.72
C ARG A 303 29.65 -16.23 -12.24
N VAL A 304 29.14 -16.93 -11.21
CA VAL A 304 29.87 -18.11 -10.67
C VAL A 304 30.02 -19.19 -11.74
N GLU A 305 28.98 -19.45 -12.56
CA GLU A 305 29.08 -20.41 -13.68
C GLU A 305 30.20 -20.03 -14.66
N VAL A 306 30.28 -18.79 -15.09
CA VAL A 306 31.34 -18.32 -16.00
C VAL A 306 32.72 -18.46 -15.36
N GLU A 307 32.88 -18.10 -14.10
CA GLU A 307 34.13 -18.21 -13.37
C GLU A 307 34.58 -19.68 -13.19
N VAL A 308 33.64 -20.59 -12.89
CA VAL A 308 33.91 -22.05 -12.79
C VAL A 308 34.35 -22.60 -14.13
N LEU A 309 33.58 -22.31 -15.21
CA LEU A 309 33.91 -22.78 -16.56
C LEU A 309 35.27 -22.25 -17.04
N TRP A 310 35.58 -20.98 -16.71
CA TRP A 310 36.87 -20.37 -17.03
C TRP A 310 38.04 -21.09 -16.32
N LYS A 311 37.89 -21.39 -15.03
CA LYS A 311 38.91 -22.15 -14.27
C LYS A 311 39.05 -23.59 -14.74
N MET A 312 37.99 -24.18 -15.32
CA MET A 312 38.04 -25.52 -15.93
C MET A 312 38.60 -25.49 -17.37
N GLU A 313 39.08 -24.34 -17.85
CA GLU A 313 39.56 -24.13 -19.23
C GLU A 313 38.50 -24.39 -20.32
N ARG A 314 37.21 -24.35 -19.96
CA ARG A 314 36.06 -24.53 -20.86
C ARG A 314 35.63 -23.19 -21.44
N PHE A 315 36.50 -22.55 -22.20
CA PHE A 315 36.35 -21.15 -22.63
C PHE A 315 35.14 -20.91 -23.57
N ASP A 316 34.81 -21.86 -24.45
CA ASP A 316 33.63 -21.72 -25.32
C ASP A 316 32.33 -21.79 -24.54
N ASP A 317 32.26 -22.68 -23.56
CA ASP A 317 31.12 -22.78 -22.66
C ASP A 317 30.98 -21.53 -21.78
N ALA A 318 32.11 -21.02 -21.26
CA ALA A 318 32.14 -19.77 -20.47
C ALA A 318 31.68 -18.56 -21.31
N ARG A 319 32.08 -18.46 -22.58
CA ARG A 319 31.61 -17.42 -23.51
C ARG A 319 30.10 -17.52 -23.75
N THR A 320 29.61 -18.71 -24.01
CA THR A 320 28.17 -18.94 -24.24
C THR A 320 27.35 -18.59 -23.01
N ALA A 321 27.81 -18.96 -21.80
CA ALA A 321 27.20 -18.60 -20.56
C ALA A 321 27.17 -17.08 -20.36
N LEU A 322 28.27 -16.37 -20.66
CA LEU A 322 28.37 -14.92 -20.55
C LEU A 322 27.40 -14.21 -21.51
N GLU A 323 27.33 -14.64 -22.78
CA GLU A 323 26.41 -14.07 -23.78
C GLU A 323 24.94 -14.20 -23.35
N ARG A 324 24.54 -15.38 -22.84
CA ARG A 324 23.23 -15.63 -22.27
C ARG A 324 22.93 -14.68 -21.10
N ASN A 325 23.86 -14.57 -20.16
CA ASN A 325 23.72 -13.75 -18.97
C ASN A 325 23.57 -12.26 -19.28
N LEU A 326 24.32 -11.75 -20.26
CA LEU A 326 24.19 -10.36 -20.74
C LEU A 326 22.84 -10.10 -21.40
N SER A 327 22.33 -11.04 -22.17
CA SER A 327 20.99 -10.92 -22.79
C SER A 327 19.89 -10.84 -21.73
N ASP A 328 19.94 -11.72 -20.73
CA ASP A 328 18.96 -11.76 -19.65
C ASP A 328 19.01 -10.53 -18.75
N ALA A 329 20.22 -10.04 -18.42
CA ALA A 329 20.41 -8.82 -17.65
C ALA A 329 19.85 -7.58 -18.38
N ASN A 330 20.08 -7.46 -19.69
CA ASN A 330 19.57 -6.35 -20.49
C ASN A 330 18.03 -6.35 -20.56
N ARG A 331 17.41 -7.53 -20.68
CA ARG A 331 15.94 -7.67 -20.66
C ARG A 331 15.36 -7.21 -19.34
N ARG A 332 15.87 -7.70 -18.21
CA ARG A 332 15.40 -7.31 -16.87
C ARG A 332 15.52 -5.81 -16.62
N LEU A 333 16.64 -5.18 -16.98
CA LEU A 333 16.83 -3.74 -16.87
C LEU A 333 15.81 -2.94 -17.68
N HIS A 334 15.44 -3.44 -18.87
CA HIS A 334 14.43 -2.79 -19.68
C HIS A 334 13.05 -2.84 -19.03
N ASP A 335 12.67 -4.01 -18.50
CA ASP A 335 11.38 -4.25 -17.89
C ASP A 335 11.22 -3.47 -16.57
N GLU A 336 12.24 -3.48 -15.70
CA GLU A 336 12.26 -2.68 -14.47
C GLU A 336 12.14 -1.17 -14.74
N ARG A 337 12.83 -0.66 -15.76
CA ARG A 337 12.71 0.76 -16.15
C ARG A 337 11.31 1.10 -16.63
N THR A 338 10.69 0.22 -17.41
CA THR A 338 9.33 0.41 -17.91
C THR A 338 8.33 0.42 -16.76
N ALA A 339 8.43 -0.51 -15.81
CA ALA A 339 7.58 -0.59 -14.64
C ALA A 339 7.67 0.67 -13.75
N ARG A 340 8.90 1.14 -13.49
CA ARG A 340 9.11 2.38 -12.69
C ARG A 340 8.49 3.61 -13.35
N TRP A 341 8.64 3.77 -14.66
CA TRP A 341 8.03 4.87 -15.40
C TRP A 341 6.50 4.80 -15.37
N GLU A 342 5.94 3.62 -15.53
CA GLU A 342 4.49 3.41 -15.49
C GLU A 342 3.93 3.73 -14.10
N HIS A 343 4.58 3.28 -13.04
CA HIS A 343 4.17 3.58 -11.65
C HIS A 343 4.19 5.10 -11.37
N VAL A 344 5.26 5.81 -11.76
CA VAL A 344 5.36 7.27 -11.60
C VAL A 344 4.26 7.97 -12.40
N ARG A 345 4.04 7.56 -13.66
CA ARG A 345 3.01 8.14 -14.53
C ARG A 345 1.61 8.00 -13.92
N LEU A 346 1.28 6.82 -13.43
CA LEU A 346 -0.01 6.53 -12.82
C LEU A 346 -0.20 7.22 -11.48
N GLY A 347 0.85 7.32 -10.67
CA GLY A 347 0.83 8.08 -9.43
C GLY A 347 0.52 9.57 -9.68
N VAL A 348 1.17 10.17 -10.70
CA VAL A 348 0.89 11.57 -11.11
C VAL A 348 -0.53 11.73 -11.64
N GLU A 349 -1.02 10.77 -12.45
CA GLU A 349 -2.39 10.82 -12.98
C GLU A 349 -3.41 10.67 -11.85
N HIS A 350 -3.14 9.80 -10.87
CA HIS A 350 -4.00 9.61 -9.70
C HIS A 350 -4.11 10.89 -8.86
N LEU A 351 -2.97 11.52 -8.53
CA LEU A 351 -2.95 12.81 -7.83
C LEU A 351 -3.73 13.89 -8.60
N ARG A 352 -3.64 13.87 -9.94
CA ARG A 352 -4.40 14.79 -10.78
C ARG A 352 -5.91 14.54 -10.71
N VAL A 353 -6.33 13.27 -10.75
CA VAL A 353 -7.75 12.90 -10.63
C VAL A 353 -8.28 13.23 -9.24
N GLU A 354 -7.50 13.02 -8.17
CA GLU A 354 -7.87 13.44 -6.81
C GLU A 354 -8.02 14.94 -6.69
N ALA A 355 -7.06 15.71 -7.18
CA ALA A 355 -7.13 17.17 -7.18
C ALA A 355 -8.38 17.68 -7.91
N LEU A 356 -8.71 17.08 -9.06
CA LEU A 356 -9.94 17.39 -9.80
C LEU A 356 -11.21 16.93 -9.06
N SER A 357 -11.15 15.83 -8.29
CA SER A 357 -12.27 15.31 -7.49
C SER A 357 -12.53 16.12 -6.22
N GLU A 358 -11.55 16.86 -5.70
CA GLU A 358 -11.64 17.70 -4.49
C GLU A 358 -11.92 19.17 -4.77
N SER A 359 -12.01 19.57 -6.03
CA SER A 359 -12.39 20.94 -6.43
C SER A 359 -13.79 21.02 -6.98
N ASP A 360 -14.41 22.17 -6.84
CA ASP A 360 -15.67 22.51 -7.48
C ASP A 360 -15.44 22.98 -8.92
N PRO A 361 -16.05 22.33 -9.93
CA PRO A 361 -15.73 22.60 -11.34
C PRO A 361 -16.19 23.99 -11.82
N LEU A 362 -17.14 24.64 -11.14
CA LEU A 362 -17.61 25.97 -11.52
C LEU A 362 -16.70 27.07 -10.97
N THR A 363 -16.32 26.98 -9.70
CA THR A 363 -15.61 28.05 -8.99
C THR A 363 -14.10 27.81 -8.87
N GLY A 364 -13.64 26.56 -9.07
CA GLY A 364 -12.25 26.15 -8.84
C GLY A 364 -11.87 26.00 -7.35
N LEU A 365 -12.76 26.39 -6.43
CA LEU A 365 -12.55 26.23 -4.99
C LEU A 365 -12.52 24.76 -4.57
N PRO A 366 -11.84 24.41 -3.47
CA PRO A 366 -12.05 23.16 -2.79
C PRO A 366 -13.54 22.86 -2.54
N ASN A 367 -13.92 21.60 -2.68
CA ASN A 367 -15.31 21.17 -2.50
C ASN A 367 -15.56 20.52 -1.12
N ARG A 368 -16.77 20.01 -0.90
CA ARG A 368 -17.16 19.36 0.34
C ARG A 368 -16.32 18.12 0.69
N ARG A 369 -15.74 17.42 -0.31
CA ARG A 369 -14.88 16.26 -0.06
C ARG A 369 -13.56 16.71 0.54
N HIS A 370 -12.96 17.76 -0.01
CA HIS A 370 -11.76 18.36 0.55
C HIS A 370 -11.96 18.81 2.00
N LEU A 371 -13.11 19.41 2.33
CA LEU A 371 -13.43 19.80 3.71
C LEU A 371 -13.40 18.63 4.70
N ALA A 372 -13.81 17.44 4.28
CA ALA A 372 -13.84 16.25 5.15
C ALA A 372 -12.44 15.81 5.60
N HIS A 373 -11.42 16.07 4.80
CA HIS A 373 -10.01 15.81 5.14
C HIS A 373 -9.38 17.02 5.85
N LEU A 374 -9.58 18.21 5.34
CA LEU A 374 -8.98 19.44 5.85
C LEU A 374 -9.39 19.75 7.30
N LEU A 375 -10.68 19.66 7.63
CA LEU A 375 -11.18 20.17 8.91
C LEU A 375 -10.67 19.38 10.13
N PRO A 376 -10.62 18.04 10.14
CA PRO A 376 -9.97 17.28 11.20
C PRO A 376 -8.50 17.66 11.40
N GLU A 377 -7.73 17.73 10.30
CA GLU A 377 -6.31 18.10 10.33
C GLU A 377 -6.09 19.48 10.99
N VAL A 378 -6.83 20.49 10.54
CA VAL A 378 -6.71 21.86 11.07
C VAL A 378 -7.09 21.96 12.55
N LEU A 379 -8.07 21.17 12.99
CA LEU A 379 -8.50 21.14 14.39
C LEU A 379 -7.52 20.39 15.30
N GLU A 380 -6.70 19.47 14.77
CA GLU A 380 -5.62 18.79 15.52
C GLU A 380 -4.48 19.71 15.93
N GLU A 381 -4.26 20.82 15.24
CA GLU A 381 -3.20 21.80 15.53
C GLU A 381 -3.37 22.50 16.89
N HIS A 382 -4.44 22.25 17.65
CA HIS A 382 -4.77 22.79 18.98
C HIS A 382 -4.84 24.33 19.06
N ALA A 383 -4.81 24.99 17.90
CA ALA A 383 -5.03 26.44 17.80
C ALA A 383 -6.52 26.74 17.61
N PRO A 384 -7.02 27.90 18.01
CA PRO A 384 -8.41 28.25 17.79
C PRO A 384 -8.72 28.38 16.29
N VAL A 385 -9.70 27.61 15.82
CA VAL A 385 -10.18 27.62 14.44
C VAL A 385 -11.58 28.17 14.40
N CYS A 386 -11.83 29.15 13.55
CA CYS A 386 -13.18 29.66 13.29
C CYS A 386 -13.68 29.14 11.95
N VAL A 387 -14.84 28.49 11.96
CA VAL A 387 -15.51 27.96 10.77
C VAL A 387 -16.77 28.78 10.51
N GLY A 388 -16.86 29.38 9.33
CA GLY A 388 -18.03 30.16 8.94
C GLY A 388 -18.72 29.58 7.71
N VAL A 389 -19.98 29.21 7.84
CA VAL A 389 -20.84 28.80 6.70
C VAL A 389 -21.55 30.06 6.17
N ILE A 390 -21.44 30.26 4.86
CA ILE A 390 -21.91 31.45 4.14
C ILE A 390 -22.95 30.99 3.11
N ASP A 391 -24.08 31.70 3.05
CA ASP A 391 -25.14 31.40 2.09
C ASP A 391 -25.62 32.72 1.46
N LEU A 392 -25.80 32.72 0.15
CA LEU A 392 -26.23 33.91 -0.58
C LEU A 392 -27.74 34.09 -0.48
N ASP A 393 -28.17 35.19 0.14
CA ASP A 393 -29.56 35.46 0.41
C ASP A 393 -30.36 35.70 -0.90
N GLY A 394 -31.32 34.82 -1.16
CA GLY A 394 -32.22 34.97 -2.31
C GLY A 394 -31.57 34.61 -3.66
N PHE A 395 -30.45 33.87 -3.68
CA PHE A 395 -29.74 33.51 -4.91
C PHE A 395 -30.65 32.78 -5.94
N LYS A 396 -31.60 31.98 -5.48
CA LYS A 396 -32.60 31.37 -6.37
C LYS A 396 -33.31 32.40 -7.25
N ARG A 397 -33.62 33.59 -6.71
CA ARG A 397 -34.28 34.65 -7.48
C ARG A 397 -33.35 35.18 -8.59
N VAL A 398 -32.03 35.20 -8.37
CA VAL A 398 -31.07 35.57 -9.42
C VAL A 398 -31.17 34.60 -10.59
N ASN A 399 -31.16 33.28 -10.31
CA ASN A 399 -31.34 32.28 -11.35
C ASN A 399 -32.68 32.36 -12.08
N ASP A 400 -33.76 32.59 -11.31
CA ASP A 400 -35.12 32.67 -11.86
C ASP A 400 -35.35 33.93 -12.72
N GLU A 401 -34.73 35.06 -12.39
CA GLU A 401 -34.88 36.34 -13.10
C GLU A 401 -33.88 36.55 -14.24
N PHE A 402 -32.60 36.08 -14.07
CA PHE A 402 -31.51 36.39 -14.99
C PHE A 402 -30.95 35.16 -15.71
N GLY A 403 -31.30 33.96 -15.27
CA GLY A 403 -30.81 32.70 -15.85
C GLY A 403 -29.63 32.10 -15.09
N TYR A 404 -29.34 30.81 -15.38
CA TYR A 404 -28.28 30.06 -14.70
C TYR A 404 -26.88 30.53 -15.06
N LEU A 405 -26.66 31.10 -16.25
CA LEU A 405 -25.32 31.59 -16.67
C LEU A 405 -24.89 32.80 -15.83
N GLU A 406 -25.82 33.71 -15.59
CA GLU A 406 -25.61 34.89 -14.74
C GLU A 406 -25.46 34.48 -13.26
N GLY A 407 -26.21 33.49 -12.80
CA GLY A 407 -26.04 32.90 -11.48
C GLY A 407 -24.67 32.25 -11.31
N ASP A 408 -24.20 31.48 -12.29
CA ASP A 408 -22.90 30.88 -12.28
C ASP A 408 -21.77 31.93 -12.26
N SER A 409 -21.93 33.04 -13.01
CA SER A 409 -21.01 34.18 -12.95
C SER A 409 -20.96 34.81 -11.55
N VAL A 410 -22.09 34.98 -10.91
CA VAL A 410 -22.17 35.49 -9.52
C VAL A 410 -21.45 34.56 -8.55
N LEU A 411 -21.61 33.22 -8.67
CA LEU A 411 -20.93 32.25 -7.81
C LEU A 411 -19.41 32.29 -7.99
N GLN A 412 -18.92 32.43 -9.23
CA GLN A 412 -17.48 32.59 -9.53
C GLN A 412 -16.93 33.89 -8.95
N GLU A 413 -17.68 34.97 -9.05
CA GLU A 413 -17.26 36.26 -8.48
C GLU A 413 -17.26 36.24 -6.95
N VAL A 414 -18.25 35.58 -6.31
CA VAL A 414 -18.28 35.36 -4.85
C VAL A 414 -17.05 34.57 -4.42
N ALA A 415 -16.73 33.47 -5.11
CA ALA A 415 -15.53 32.69 -4.84
C ALA A 415 -14.27 33.58 -4.82
N GLY A 416 -14.10 34.41 -5.85
CA GLY A 416 -13.00 35.36 -5.92
C GLY A 416 -13.03 36.45 -4.83
N VAL A 417 -14.19 36.83 -4.30
CA VAL A 417 -14.28 37.73 -3.12
C VAL A 417 -13.77 37.02 -1.87
N LEU A 418 -14.21 35.79 -1.64
CA LEU A 418 -13.84 34.99 -0.47
C LEU A 418 -12.33 34.70 -0.44
N GLU A 419 -11.75 34.29 -1.58
CA GLU A 419 -10.30 34.06 -1.69
C GLU A 419 -9.45 35.31 -1.37
N ARG A 420 -9.86 36.47 -1.86
CA ARG A 420 -9.14 37.73 -1.57
C ARG A 420 -9.20 38.16 -0.10
N VAL A 421 -10.20 37.72 0.63
CA VAL A 421 -10.32 38.02 2.07
C VAL A 421 -9.47 37.05 2.90
N CYS A 422 -9.29 35.82 2.47
CA CYS A 422 -8.47 34.81 3.09
C CYS A 422 -6.99 35.18 3.09
N ARG A 423 -6.30 34.92 4.18
CA ARG A 423 -4.84 34.99 4.28
C ARG A 423 -4.22 33.63 3.98
N ARG A 424 -2.92 33.59 3.81
CA ARG A 424 -2.17 32.34 3.69
C ARG A 424 -2.41 31.45 4.92
N GLY A 425 -2.91 30.25 4.70
CA GLY A 425 -3.27 29.30 5.76
C GLY A 425 -4.78 29.19 6.01
N ASP A 426 -5.58 30.20 5.65
CA ASP A 426 -7.05 30.05 5.64
C ASP A 426 -7.53 29.27 4.41
N SER A 427 -8.73 28.73 4.46
CA SER A 427 -9.31 27.97 3.36
C SER A 427 -10.73 28.41 3.04
N VAL A 428 -11.05 28.43 1.74
CA VAL A 428 -12.42 28.65 1.22
C VAL A 428 -12.88 27.39 0.53
N ILE A 429 -14.09 26.96 0.79
CA ILE A 429 -14.68 25.73 0.27
C ILE A 429 -16.07 26.06 -0.28
N ARG A 430 -16.45 25.48 -1.43
CA ARG A 430 -17.83 25.50 -1.89
C ARG A 430 -18.52 24.20 -1.48
N LEU A 431 -19.57 24.32 -0.66
CA LEU A 431 -20.32 23.16 -0.17
C LEU A 431 -21.32 22.62 -1.21
N GLY A 432 -21.81 23.49 -2.08
CA GLY A 432 -22.74 23.21 -3.17
C GLY A 432 -23.81 24.30 -3.32
N GLY A 433 -24.38 24.46 -4.50
CA GLY A 433 -25.34 25.52 -4.77
C GLY A 433 -24.77 26.92 -4.48
N ASP A 434 -25.42 27.66 -3.60
CA ASP A 434 -25.06 29.01 -3.12
C ASP A 434 -24.40 29.01 -1.73
N GLU A 435 -23.98 27.83 -1.25
CA GLU A 435 -23.34 27.68 0.06
C GLU A 435 -21.81 27.58 -0.07
N PHE A 436 -21.11 28.41 0.72
CA PHE A 436 -19.65 28.42 0.87
C PHE A 436 -19.28 28.23 2.34
N LEU A 437 -18.02 27.87 2.59
CA LEU A 437 -17.45 27.73 3.92
C LEU A 437 -16.06 28.34 3.94
N MET A 438 -15.73 29.04 5.02
CA MET A 438 -14.37 29.53 5.30
C MET A 438 -13.85 28.91 6.58
N VAL A 439 -12.61 28.44 6.55
CA VAL A 439 -11.85 27.96 7.71
C VAL A 439 -10.75 28.99 8.00
N LEU A 440 -10.85 29.65 9.13
CA LEU A 440 -9.86 30.65 9.58
C LEU A 440 -9.00 30.00 10.67
N ARG A 441 -7.74 29.70 10.38
CA ARG A 441 -6.78 29.09 11.31
C ARG A 441 -6.27 30.14 12.28
N GLU A 442 -5.89 29.76 13.47
CA GLU A 442 -5.26 30.63 14.49
C GLU A 442 -5.96 32.00 14.60
N THR A 443 -7.28 31.99 14.66
CA THR A 443 -8.10 33.21 14.60
C THR A 443 -9.03 33.29 15.80
N SER A 444 -8.95 34.40 16.54
CA SER A 444 -9.86 34.64 17.65
C SER A 444 -11.30 34.89 17.17
N PRO A 445 -12.33 34.63 17.99
CA PRO A 445 -13.72 34.94 17.63
C PRO A 445 -13.94 36.43 17.28
N GLY A 446 -13.20 37.34 17.90
CA GLY A 446 -13.28 38.79 17.62
C GLY A 446 -12.71 39.15 16.24
N ASP A 447 -11.56 38.56 15.89
CA ASP A 447 -10.93 38.76 14.57
C ASP A 447 -11.79 38.09 13.48
N ALA A 448 -12.28 36.87 13.71
CA ALA A 448 -13.18 36.17 12.80
C ALA A 448 -14.43 36.98 12.49
N ARG A 449 -15.03 37.62 13.50
CA ARG A 449 -16.17 38.54 13.30
C ARG A 449 -15.83 39.63 12.30
N SER A 450 -14.66 40.24 12.43
CA SER A 450 -14.22 41.31 11.54
C SER A 450 -14.02 40.82 10.12
N VAL A 451 -13.49 39.60 9.95
CA VAL A 451 -13.30 38.96 8.64
C VAL A 451 -14.67 38.68 7.98
N PHE A 452 -15.59 38.03 8.68
CA PHE A 452 -16.88 37.65 8.12
C PHE A 452 -17.80 38.87 7.87
N GLU A 453 -17.76 39.91 8.70
CA GLU A 453 -18.43 41.18 8.41
C GLU A 453 -17.88 41.87 7.17
N ARG A 454 -16.56 41.82 6.96
CA ARG A 454 -15.94 42.32 5.73
C ARG A 454 -16.39 41.53 4.50
N VAL A 455 -16.48 40.20 4.58
CA VAL A 455 -17.03 39.34 3.52
C VAL A 455 -18.45 39.76 3.21
N ARG A 456 -19.32 39.84 4.22
CA ARG A 456 -20.73 40.24 4.05
C ARG A 456 -20.85 41.61 3.37
N GLN A 457 -20.09 42.61 3.81
CA GLN A 457 -20.10 43.95 3.23
C GLN A 457 -19.62 43.95 1.78
N LEU A 458 -18.52 43.23 1.47
CA LEU A 458 -18.03 43.15 0.09
C LEU A 458 -19.04 42.50 -0.85
N ILE A 459 -19.77 41.49 -0.40
CA ILE A 459 -20.86 40.89 -1.19
C ILE A 459 -22.02 41.88 -1.36
N ALA A 460 -22.50 42.50 -0.30
CA ALA A 460 -23.66 43.39 -0.32
C ALA A 460 -23.45 44.68 -1.13
N THR A 461 -22.20 45.16 -1.25
CA THR A 461 -21.88 46.43 -1.95
C THR A 461 -21.35 46.21 -3.36
N ARG A 462 -21.22 44.95 -3.80
CA ARG A 462 -20.67 44.62 -5.12
C ARG A 462 -21.68 44.81 -6.24
N THR A 463 -21.22 45.34 -7.36
CA THR A 463 -21.94 45.28 -8.65
C THR A 463 -21.54 44.00 -9.36
N TRP A 464 -22.48 43.19 -9.71
CA TRP A 464 -22.30 41.86 -10.30
C TRP A 464 -22.40 41.93 -11.82
N HIS A 465 -21.52 41.22 -12.52
CA HIS A 465 -21.56 41.18 -13.99
C HIS A 465 -22.87 40.56 -14.48
N GLY A 466 -23.50 41.15 -15.48
CA GLY A 466 -24.77 40.66 -16.03
C GLY A 466 -26.00 40.90 -15.16
N ILE A 467 -25.84 41.42 -13.94
CA ILE A 467 -26.94 41.72 -13.01
C ILE A 467 -27.14 43.25 -12.90
N PRO A 468 -28.36 43.79 -13.07
CA PRO A 468 -28.59 45.22 -12.89
C PRO A 468 -28.19 45.72 -11.51
N GLY A 469 -27.56 46.88 -11.42
CA GLY A 469 -27.06 47.46 -10.16
C GLY A 469 -28.19 47.78 -9.12
N SER A 470 -29.45 47.68 -9.50
CA SER A 470 -30.60 47.78 -8.59
C SER A 470 -30.86 46.48 -7.81
N VAL A 471 -30.23 45.35 -8.21
CA VAL A 471 -30.40 44.06 -7.52
C VAL A 471 -29.24 43.92 -6.53
N VAL A 472 -29.57 43.89 -5.26
CA VAL A 472 -28.61 43.69 -4.17
C VAL A 472 -28.59 42.20 -3.79
N ILE A 473 -27.43 41.58 -3.84
CA ILE A 473 -27.20 40.20 -3.34
C ILE A 473 -26.50 40.37 -1.98
N THR A 474 -27.06 39.76 -0.95
CA THR A 474 -26.48 39.74 0.40
C THR A 474 -26.08 38.34 0.80
N ALA A 475 -25.35 38.21 1.89
CA ALA A 475 -24.98 36.90 2.45
C ALA A 475 -25.30 36.83 3.94
N SER A 476 -25.85 35.69 4.35
CA SER A 476 -25.98 35.32 5.75
C SER A 476 -24.82 34.41 6.14
N VAL A 477 -24.23 34.63 7.32
CA VAL A 477 -23.06 33.89 7.78
C VAL A 477 -23.30 33.34 9.19
N GLY A 478 -23.05 32.04 9.35
CA GLY A 478 -23.05 31.38 10.66
C GLY A 478 -21.66 30.90 11.02
N VAL A 479 -21.15 31.30 12.18
CA VAL A 479 -19.76 31.04 12.62
C VAL A 479 -19.75 30.22 13.89
N ALA A 480 -18.87 29.23 13.95
CA ALA A 480 -18.56 28.46 15.16
C ALA A 480 -17.05 28.38 15.38
N VAL A 481 -16.66 28.09 16.62
CA VAL A 481 -15.26 27.98 17.06
C VAL A 481 -14.99 26.56 17.54
N GLY A 482 -13.84 25.99 17.14
CA GLY A 482 -13.40 24.66 17.55
C GLY A 482 -11.90 24.60 17.83
N SER A 483 -11.50 23.58 18.60
CA SER A 483 -10.10 23.33 18.96
C SER A 483 -9.90 21.86 19.33
N GLY A 484 -9.90 20.95 18.34
CA GLY A 484 -9.70 19.51 18.55
C GLY A 484 -10.37 18.67 17.46
N ALA A 485 -9.70 17.68 16.92
CA ALA A 485 -10.15 16.86 15.78
C ALA A 485 -11.53 16.18 16.02
N ALA A 486 -11.77 15.71 17.26
CA ALA A 486 -13.04 15.09 17.64
C ALA A 486 -14.26 16.05 17.56
N GLU A 487 -14.03 17.34 17.38
CA GLU A 487 -15.06 18.37 17.31
C GLU A 487 -15.55 18.70 15.90
N SER A 488 -14.95 18.14 14.83
CA SER A 488 -15.24 18.52 13.44
C SER A 488 -16.72 18.53 13.09
N SER A 489 -17.44 17.47 13.41
CA SER A 489 -18.88 17.38 13.15
C SER A 489 -19.68 18.38 14.00
N ARG A 490 -19.26 18.64 15.24
CA ARG A 490 -19.90 19.60 16.14
C ARG A 490 -19.74 21.03 15.64
N VAL A 491 -18.51 21.41 15.25
CA VAL A 491 -18.21 22.77 14.76
C VAL A 491 -19.02 23.07 13.49
N LEU A 492 -19.13 22.12 12.58
CA LEU A 492 -19.97 22.26 11.38
C LEU A 492 -21.45 22.40 11.74
N ALA A 493 -21.95 21.58 12.65
CA ALA A 493 -23.36 21.66 13.08
C ALA A 493 -23.67 23.00 13.79
N ASP A 494 -22.74 23.49 14.62
CA ASP A 494 -22.88 24.77 15.30
C ASP A 494 -22.81 25.95 14.32
N ALA A 495 -21.93 25.95 13.33
CA ALA A 495 -21.88 26.96 12.27
C ALA A 495 -23.16 26.95 11.43
N ALA A 496 -23.67 25.78 11.05
CA ALA A 496 -24.94 25.64 10.33
C ALA A 496 -26.15 26.17 11.16
N ALA A 497 -26.19 25.87 12.47
CA ALA A 497 -27.22 26.38 13.35
C ALA A 497 -27.14 27.91 13.50
N ALA A 498 -25.94 28.48 13.59
CA ALA A 498 -25.74 29.93 13.58
C ALA A 498 -26.20 30.56 12.26
N LEU A 499 -25.94 29.93 11.11
CA LEU A 499 -26.44 30.37 9.80
C LEU A 499 -28.00 30.40 9.76
N GLN A 500 -28.64 29.35 10.25
CA GLN A 500 -30.11 29.32 10.35
C GLN A 500 -30.63 30.44 11.25
N GLN A 501 -29.94 30.79 12.33
CA GLN A 501 -30.30 31.92 13.17
C GLN A 501 -30.13 33.25 12.43
N ALA A 502 -29.05 33.43 11.65
CA ALA A 502 -28.85 34.60 10.79
C ALA A 502 -30.02 34.79 9.81
N LYS A 503 -30.39 33.71 9.12
CA LYS A 503 -31.53 33.71 8.17
C LYS A 503 -32.86 34.07 8.83
N LYS A 504 -33.16 33.50 10.02
CA LYS A 504 -34.39 33.79 10.80
C LYS A 504 -34.44 35.21 11.35
N SER A 505 -33.28 35.80 11.68
CA SER A 505 -33.16 37.13 12.25
C SER A 505 -33.22 38.28 11.23
N GLY A 506 -33.47 37.96 9.95
CA GLY A 506 -33.66 38.96 8.89
C GLY A 506 -32.56 38.99 7.84
N ARG A 507 -31.72 37.94 7.77
CA ARG A 507 -30.62 37.78 6.77
C ARG A 507 -29.57 38.89 6.82
N ASP A 508 -28.67 38.95 5.83
CA ASP A 508 -27.60 39.95 5.70
C ASP A 508 -26.86 40.22 7.01
N ARG A 509 -26.38 39.17 7.67
CA ARG A 509 -25.71 39.27 8.97
C ARG A 509 -24.79 38.11 9.29
N VAL A 510 -23.91 38.35 10.25
CA VAL A 510 -23.01 37.34 10.84
C VAL A 510 -23.52 36.95 12.24
N THR A 511 -23.71 35.66 12.47
CA THR A 511 -24.16 35.12 13.77
C THR A 511 -23.13 34.12 14.27
N PHE A 512 -22.78 34.18 15.56
CA PHE A 512 -21.82 33.28 16.22
C PHE A 512 -22.54 32.33 17.17
N ARG A 513 -22.02 31.12 17.28
CA ARG A 513 -22.43 30.15 18.28
C ARG A 513 -21.21 29.62 19.06
#